data_9b24289c3d58cdd2ada0946523fa3c82
#
_entry.id   9b24289c3d58cdd2ada0946523fa3c82
#
_cell.length_a   1.000
_cell.length_b   1.000
_cell.length_c   1.000
_cell.angle_alpha   90.00
_cell.angle_beta   90.00
_cell.angle_gamma   90.00
#
_symmetry.space_group_name_H-M   'P 1'
#
loop_
_entity.id
_entity.type
_entity.pdbx_description
1 polymer ?
#
loop_
_entity_poly.entity_id
_entity_poly.type
_entity_poly.pdbx_seq_one_letter_code
_entity_poly.pdbx_strand_id
1 'polypeptide(L)'
;TIDAIWNGYSATDERREKVAFTIPYMQNTQILVVKKTSGIHSVEDMTGKVLGAQNGSSGMLDFEEHPEVLKNRVKGEDADQYQSVNEAIIDLKNDRIDALLIDRVYADYYLTTEGIADEYDTIPSGFESESFAVGVRPADKKLLEALNQAFKELYQEGIFQQISQKWFGEDVATPEVKGQE
;
A
#
# COMPACT_ATOMS: atom_id res chain seq x y z
N THR A 1 -17.21 2.97 -18.21
CA THR A 1 -15.96 3.60 -18.67
C THR A 1 -15.47 4.52 -17.57
N ILE A 2 -14.23 4.37 -17.15
CA ILE A 2 -13.57 5.20 -16.14
C ILE A 2 -12.48 6.03 -16.82
N ASP A 3 -12.15 7.20 -16.26
CA ASP A 3 -11.14 8.09 -16.84
C ASP A 3 -9.81 7.99 -16.13
N ALA A 4 -9.84 7.69 -14.82
CA ALA A 4 -8.65 7.51 -14.01
C ALA A 4 -8.84 6.44 -12.94
N ILE A 5 -7.72 5.83 -12.51
CA ILE A 5 -7.62 4.96 -11.34
C ILE A 5 -6.85 5.75 -10.29
N TRP A 6 -7.52 6.05 -9.16
CA TRP A 6 -6.97 6.89 -8.11
C TRP A 6 -7.40 6.38 -6.72
N ASN A 7 -6.70 5.35 -6.24
CA ASN A 7 -7.09 4.63 -5.02
C ASN A 7 -5.89 4.00 -4.28
N GLY A 8 -4.76 4.66 -4.16
CA GLY A 8 -3.54 4.02 -3.69
C GLY A 8 -3.02 3.02 -4.73
N TYR A 9 -2.98 3.45 -6.00
CA TYR A 9 -2.59 2.62 -7.11
C TYR A 9 -1.07 2.66 -7.30
N SER A 10 -0.40 1.58 -6.90
CA SER A 10 1.06 1.45 -7.01
C SER A 10 1.50 1.41 -8.47
N ALA A 11 2.47 2.23 -8.81
CA ALA A 11 2.99 2.39 -10.18
C ALA A 11 4.04 1.30 -10.50
N THR A 12 3.62 0.03 -10.50
CA THR A 12 4.49 -1.12 -10.83
C THR A 12 4.83 -1.16 -12.32
N ASP A 13 5.92 -1.82 -12.67
CA ASP A 13 6.35 -1.94 -14.07
C ASP A 13 5.33 -2.69 -14.92
N GLU A 14 4.73 -3.76 -14.39
CA GLU A 14 3.64 -4.48 -15.07
C GLU A 14 2.46 -3.56 -15.42
N ARG A 15 2.05 -2.70 -14.47
CA ARG A 15 0.94 -1.76 -14.68
C ARG A 15 1.29 -0.65 -15.66
N ARG A 16 2.57 -0.23 -15.73
CA ARG A 16 3.05 0.76 -16.70
C ARG A 16 2.92 0.32 -18.16
N GLU A 17 2.86 -0.97 -18.41
CA GLU A 17 2.59 -1.50 -19.75
C GLU A 17 1.14 -1.25 -20.20
N LYS A 18 0.21 -1.08 -19.27
CA LYS A 18 -1.24 -1.03 -19.52
C LYS A 18 -1.82 0.38 -19.37
N VAL A 19 -1.23 1.20 -18.50
CA VAL A 19 -1.70 2.57 -18.19
C VAL A 19 -0.55 3.56 -18.20
N ALA A 20 -0.87 4.84 -18.46
CA ALA A 20 0.06 5.93 -18.22
C ALA A 20 -0.13 6.45 -16.79
N PHE A 21 0.96 6.61 -16.05
CA PHE A 21 0.94 7.12 -14.69
C PHE A 21 1.32 8.59 -14.63
N THR A 22 0.67 9.34 -13.73
CA THR A 22 1.15 10.66 -13.29
C THR A 22 2.53 10.54 -12.63
N ILE A 23 3.15 11.69 -12.31
CA ILE A 23 4.20 11.70 -11.29
C ILE A 23 3.66 11.02 -10.02
N PRO A 24 4.50 10.27 -9.28
CA PRO A 24 4.08 9.68 -8.03
C PRO A 24 3.76 10.80 -7.04
N TYR A 25 2.67 10.65 -6.28
CA TYR A 25 2.25 11.69 -5.34
C TYR A 25 2.47 11.31 -3.87
N MET A 26 2.63 10.02 -3.58
CA MET A 26 2.82 9.49 -2.22
C MET A 26 3.71 8.25 -2.25
N GLN A 27 4.60 8.13 -1.25
CA GLN A 27 5.35 6.89 -0.99
C GLN A 27 4.49 5.94 -0.16
N ASN A 28 4.65 4.64 -0.42
CA ASN A 28 4.04 3.57 0.35
C ASN A 28 5.05 2.46 0.61
N THR A 29 4.79 1.66 1.63
CA THR A 29 5.51 0.42 1.91
C THR A 29 4.51 -0.67 2.25
N GLN A 30 4.80 -1.90 1.84
CA GLN A 30 4.08 -3.07 2.31
C GLN A 30 4.50 -3.38 3.74
N ILE A 31 3.53 -3.64 4.59
CA ILE A 31 3.75 -4.03 5.99
C ILE A 31 2.93 -5.26 6.34
N LEU A 32 3.28 -5.90 7.46
CA LEU A 32 2.47 -6.92 8.09
C LEU A 32 1.70 -6.30 9.26
N VAL A 33 0.38 -6.46 9.26
CA VAL A 33 -0.46 -6.19 10.44
C VAL A 33 -0.65 -7.49 11.19
N VAL A 34 -0.33 -7.50 12.46
CA VAL A 34 -0.42 -8.67 13.35
C VAL A 34 -1.07 -8.29 14.67
N LYS A 35 -1.72 -9.23 15.35
CA LYS A 35 -2.18 -8.98 16.72
C LYS A 35 -0.97 -8.83 17.66
N LYS A 36 -1.01 -7.91 18.61
CA LYS A 36 0.02 -7.76 19.66
C LYS A 36 0.24 -9.04 20.46
N THR A 37 -0.80 -9.87 20.56
CA THR A 37 -0.76 -11.15 21.25
C THR A 37 -0.21 -12.31 20.43
N SER A 38 0.10 -12.08 19.13
CA SER A 38 0.55 -13.13 18.19
C SER A 38 1.96 -13.66 18.48
N GLY A 39 2.80 -12.85 19.15
CA GLY A 39 4.23 -13.14 19.31
C GLY A 39 5.05 -12.97 18.04
N ILE A 40 4.48 -12.35 16.99
CA ILE A 40 5.18 -12.02 15.74
C ILE A 40 5.72 -10.60 15.85
N HIS A 41 7.03 -10.43 15.77
CA HIS A 41 7.72 -9.14 15.91
C HIS A 41 8.60 -8.81 14.70
N SER A 42 8.81 -9.78 13.82
CA SER A 42 9.62 -9.62 12.60
C SER A 42 9.16 -10.59 11.51
N VAL A 43 9.68 -10.41 10.29
CA VAL A 43 9.41 -11.33 9.16
C VAL A 43 9.89 -12.76 9.46
N GLU A 44 10.95 -12.91 10.25
CA GLU A 44 11.48 -14.22 10.66
C GLU A 44 10.47 -15.04 11.47
N ASP A 45 9.63 -14.37 12.26
CA ASP A 45 8.59 -15.01 13.08
C ASP A 45 7.42 -15.53 12.24
N MET A 46 7.37 -15.17 10.94
CA MET A 46 6.37 -15.67 10.00
C MET A 46 6.59 -17.14 9.59
N THR A 47 7.66 -17.78 10.04
CA THR A 47 7.94 -19.18 9.72
C THR A 47 6.79 -20.09 10.15
N GLY A 48 6.14 -20.72 9.16
CA GLY A 48 4.99 -21.62 9.36
C GLY A 48 3.67 -20.93 9.75
N LYS A 49 3.61 -19.59 9.71
CA LYS A 49 2.42 -18.78 9.98
C LYS A 49 1.54 -18.61 8.73
N VAL A 50 0.26 -18.39 8.94
CA VAL A 50 -0.71 -18.13 7.85
C VAL A 50 -0.71 -16.65 7.52
N LEU A 51 -0.39 -16.34 6.26
CA LEU A 51 -0.42 -14.99 5.71
C LEU A 51 -1.71 -14.77 4.93
N GLY A 52 -2.33 -13.60 5.12
CA GLY A 52 -3.39 -13.10 4.25
C GLY A 52 -2.90 -11.92 3.40
N ALA A 53 -3.45 -11.77 2.20
CA ALA A 53 -3.20 -10.63 1.32
C ALA A 53 -4.40 -10.36 0.41
N GLN A 54 -4.53 -9.12 -0.09
CA GLN A 54 -5.56 -8.84 -1.08
C GLN A 54 -5.14 -9.36 -2.46
N ASN A 55 -6.04 -10.08 -3.12
CA ASN A 55 -5.82 -10.58 -4.48
C ASN A 55 -5.56 -9.42 -5.46
N GLY A 56 -4.50 -9.55 -6.28
CA GLY A 56 -4.10 -8.55 -7.27
C GLY A 56 -3.55 -7.24 -6.69
N SER A 57 -3.22 -7.20 -5.40
CA SER A 57 -2.49 -6.09 -4.78
C SER A 57 -1.01 -6.09 -5.21
N SER A 58 -0.34 -4.93 -5.04
CA SER A 58 1.12 -4.84 -5.21
C SER A 58 1.86 -5.73 -4.20
N GLY A 59 1.37 -5.78 -2.95
CA GLY A 59 1.95 -6.66 -1.94
C GLY A 59 1.89 -8.15 -2.33
N MET A 60 0.80 -8.58 -3.02
CA MET A 60 0.73 -9.95 -3.52
C MET A 60 1.70 -10.18 -4.69
N LEU A 61 1.92 -9.16 -5.53
CA LEU A 61 2.92 -9.23 -6.60
C LEU A 61 4.34 -9.36 -6.01
N ASP A 62 4.70 -8.49 -5.05
CA ASP A 62 6.00 -8.54 -4.36
C ASP A 62 6.22 -9.90 -3.66
N PHE A 63 5.17 -10.44 -3.04
CA PHE A 63 5.21 -11.76 -2.40
C PHE A 63 5.55 -12.88 -3.39
N GLU A 64 5.02 -12.81 -4.61
CA GLU A 64 5.31 -13.81 -5.66
C GLU A 64 6.67 -13.59 -6.33
N GLU A 65 7.07 -12.34 -6.58
CA GLU A 65 8.30 -12.00 -7.30
C GLU A 65 9.55 -12.10 -6.43
N HIS A 66 9.40 -11.93 -5.08
CA HIS A 66 10.48 -11.95 -4.11
C HIS A 66 10.26 -13.02 -3.02
N PRO A 67 10.23 -14.32 -3.39
CA PRO A 67 9.87 -15.40 -2.48
C PRO A 67 10.81 -15.52 -1.27
N GLU A 68 12.06 -15.10 -1.41
CA GLU A 68 13.07 -15.12 -0.34
C GLU A 68 12.75 -14.17 0.81
N VAL A 69 11.96 -13.12 0.59
CA VAL A 69 11.61 -12.13 1.60
C VAL A 69 10.60 -12.72 2.58
N LEU A 70 9.49 -13.25 2.09
CA LEU A 70 8.37 -13.67 2.94
C LEU A 70 7.79 -15.05 2.53
N LYS A 71 7.63 -15.33 1.24
CA LYS A 71 6.92 -16.51 0.73
C LYS A 71 7.50 -17.83 1.23
N ASN A 72 8.82 -17.97 1.19
CA ASN A 72 9.53 -19.19 1.62
C ASN A 72 9.43 -19.45 3.14
N ARG A 73 8.86 -18.53 3.91
CA ARG A 73 8.74 -18.62 5.36
C ARG A 73 7.33 -19.02 5.79
N VAL A 74 6.32 -18.53 5.11
CA VAL A 74 4.92 -18.72 5.50
C VAL A 74 4.46 -20.17 5.29
N LYS A 75 3.39 -20.54 5.96
CA LYS A 75 2.80 -21.87 5.87
C LYS A 75 2.40 -22.19 4.42
N GLY A 76 2.94 -23.29 3.91
CA GLY A 76 2.64 -23.76 2.56
C GLY A 76 3.23 -22.93 1.44
N GLU A 77 4.08 -21.94 1.74
CA GLU A 77 4.65 -21.02 0.76
C GLU A 77 3.58 -20.30 -0.07
N ASP A 78 2.44 -19.99 0.56
CA ASP A 78 1.30 -19.36 -0.08
C ASP A 78 0.61 -18.38 0.88
N ALA A 79 -0.22 -17.47 0.33
CA ALA A 79 -1.02 -16.54 1.10
C ALA A 79 -2.51 -16.76 0.84
N ASP A 80 -3.33 -16.70 1.89
CA ASP A 80 -4.78 -16.67 1.76
C ASP A 80 -5.20 -15.37 1.07
N GLN A 81 -5.81 -15.49 -0.11
CA GLN A 81 -6.14 -14.34 -0.95
C GLN A 81 -7.60 -13.89 -0.74
N TYR A 82 -7.78 -12.60 -0.48
CA TYR A 82 -9.07 -11.97 -0.24
C TYR A 82 -9.46 -11.02 -1.36
N GLN A 83 -10.76 -10.92 -1.65
CA GLN A 83 -11.26 -9.96 -2.63
C GLN A 83 -11.20 -8.52 -2.09
N SER A 84 -11.32 -8.35 -0.79
CA SER A 84 -11.22 -7.06 -0.12
C SER A 84 -10.38 -7.13 1.15
N VAL A 85 -9.78 -6.00 1.50
CA VAL A 85 -9.03 -5.85 2.76
C VAL A 85 -9.93 -6.08 3.97
N ASN A 86 -11.21 -5.68 3.91
CA ASN A 86 -12.16 -5.88 5.01
C ASN A 86 -12.36 -7.36 5.33
N GLU A 87 -12.45 -8.23 4.33
CA GLU A 87 -12.55 -9.69 4.54
C GLU A 87 -11.29 -10.23 5.23
N ALA A 88 -10.11 -9.81 4.76
CA ALA A 88 -8.84 -10.21 5.36
C ALA A 88 -8.72 -9.76 6.84
N ILE A 89 -9.15 -8.55 7.14
CA ILE A 89 -9.14 -8.04 8.53
C ILE A 89 -10.11 -8.81 9.42
N ILE A 90 -11.28 -9.22 8.92
CA ILE A 90 -12.20 -10.07 9.67
C ILE A 90 -11.53 -11.40 10.02
N ASP A 91 -10.79 -11.98 9.10
CA ASP A 91 -10.09 -13.25 9.33
C ASP A 91 -8.88 -13.08 10.26
N LEU A 92 -8.16 -11.97 10.19
CA LEU A 92 -7.12 -11.61 11.16
C LEU A 92 -7.70 -11.45 12.59
N LYS A 93 -8.85 -10.77 12.72
CA LYS A 93 -9.56 -10.61 14.01
C LYS A 93 -9.98 -11.95 14.61
N ASN A 94 -10.32 -12.93 13.77
CA ASN A 94 -10.80 -14.25 14.19
C ASN A 94 -9.71 -15.34 14.21
N ASP A 95 -8.43 -14.96 14.16
CA ASP A 95 -7.27 -15.86 14.20
C ASP A 95 -7.26 -16.94 13.09
N ARG A 96 -7.86 -16.63 11.94
CA ARG A 96 -7.82 -17.51 10.75
C ARG A 96 -6.54 -17.29 9.94
N ILE A 97 -6.02 -16.06 9.96
CA ILE A 97 -4.68 -15.71 9.50
C ILE A 97 -3.89 -15.10 10.66
N ASP A 98 -2.58 -15.27 10.67
CA ASP A 98 -1.67 -14.78 11.70
C ASP A 98 -1.20 -13.34 11.39
N ALA A 99 -1.09 -12.99 10.11
CA ALA A 99 -0.67 -11.68 9.63
C ALA A 99 -1.39 -11.30 8.33
N LEU A 100 -1.56 -9.99 8.11
CA LEU A 100 -2.08 -9.42 6.87
C LEU A 100 -1.01 -8.57 6.20
N LEU A 101 -0.63 -8.91 4.96
CA LEU A 101 0.22 -8.10 4.09
C LEU A 101 -0.63 -7.02 3.43
N ILE A 102 -0.26 -5.75 3.63
CA ILE A 102 -1.10 -4.61 3.27
C ILE A 102 -0.27 -3.33 3.14
N ASP A 103 -0.79 -2.37 2.37
CA ASP A 103 -0.28 -1.01 2.31
C ASP A 103 -0.27 -0.35 3.70
N ARG A 104 0.86 0.20 4.10
CA ARG A 104 1.01 0.92 5.36
C ARG A 104 -0.02 2.04 5.51
N VAL A 105 -0.18 2.83 4.46
CA VAL A 105 -1.13 3.96 4.44
C VAL A 105 -2.55 3.50 4.75
N TYR A 106 -2.98 2.38 4.17
CA TYR A 106 -4.31 1.84 4.44
C TYR A 106 -4.42 1.27 5.85
N ALA A 107 -3.41 0.52 6.31
CA ALA A 107 -3.40 -0.06 7.64
C ALA A 107 -3.49 1.01 8.73
N ASP A 108 -2.65 2.05 8.66
CA ASP A 108 -2.61 3.14 9.64
C ASP A 108 -3.98 3.86 9.70
N TYR A 109 -4.57 4.15 8.53
CA TYR A 109 -5.90 4.74 8.45
C TYR A 109 -6.97 3.84 9.09
N TYR A 110 -7.00 2.56 8.71
CA TYR A 110 -8.01 1.62 9.19
C TYR A 110 -7.93 1.41 10.70
N LEU A 111 -6.74 1.08 11.21
CA LEU A 111 -6.53 0.82 12.63
C LEU A 111 -6.89 2.03 13.50
N THR A 112 -6.57 3.24 13.01
CA THR A 112 -6.90 4.49 13.70
C THR A 112 -8.41 4.78 13.66
N THR A 113 -9.04 4.64 12.50
CA THR A 113 -10.48 4.96 12.32
C THR A 113 -11.38 4.00 13.11
N GLU A 114 -11.01 2.71 13.15
CA GLU A 114 -11.73 1.70 13.93
C GLU A 114 -11.42 1.77 15.44
N GLY A 115 -10.43 2.56 15.85
CA GLY A 115 -10.02 2.70 17.24
C GLY A 115 -9.40 1.43 17.82
N ILE A 116 -8.76 0.60 16.98
CA ILE A 116 -8.16 -0.69 17.36
C ILE A 116 -6.63 -0.71 17.25
N ALA A 117 -5.99 0.42 17.03
CA ALA A 117 -4.52 0.52 16.89
C ALA A 117 -3.77 -0.07 18.11
N ASP A 118 -4.39 -0.02 19.30
CA ASP A 118 -3.79 -0.60 20.51
C ASP A 118 -3.79 -2.13 20.55
N GLU A 119 -4.53 -2.80 19.67
CA GLU A 119 -4.64 -4.26 19.61
C GLU A 119 -3.69 -4.90 18.61
N TYR A 120 -3.13 -4.10 17.69
CA TYR A 120 -2.30 -4.57 16.58
C TYR A 120 -0.93 -3.91 16.57
N ASP A 121 0.06 -4.64 16.05
CA ASP A 121 1.37 -4.13 15.67
C ASP A 121 1.51 -4.12 14.15
N THR A 122 2.29 -3.17 13.66
CA THR A 122 2.70 -3.08 12.25
C THR A 122 4.18 -3.41 12.14
N ILE A 123 4.52 -4.34 11.29
CA ILE A 123 5.88 -4.86 11.13
C ILE A 123 6.33 -4.63 9.69
N PRO A 124 7.55 -4.11 9.43
CA PRO A 124 8.09 -4.03 8.08
C PRO A 124 8.06 -5.39 7.39
N SER A 125 7.54 -5.47 6.18
CA SER A 125 7.48 -6.73 5.41
C SER A 125 8.82 -7.16 4.83
N GLY A 126 9.77 -6.22 4.71
CA GLY A 126 11.05 -6.42 4.04
C GLY A 126 11.03 -6.15 2.54
N PHE A 127 9.87 -5.87 1.93
CA PHE A 127 9.79 -5.44 0.53
C PHE A 127 10.25 -3.99 0.36
N GLU A 128 10.68 -3.64 -0.85
CA GLU A 128 11.06 -2.28 -1.20
C GLU A 128 9.87 -1.33 -1.14
N SER A 129 10.18 -0.03 -0.96
CA SER A 129 9.15 1.01 -1.00
C SER A 129 8.59 1.17 -2.41
N GLU A 130 7.31 1.41 -2.50
CA GLU A 130 6.59 1.68 -3.74
C GLU A 130 6.01 3.10 -3.75
N SER A 131 5.51 3.52 -4.91
CA SER A 131 4.92 4.85 -5.09
C SER A 131 3.50 4.75 -5.61
N PHE A 132 2.59 5.51 -5.01
CA PHE A 132 1.25 5.70 -5.55
C PHE A 132 1.23 6.79 -6.60
N ALA A 133 0.55 6.50 -7.72
CA ALA A 133 0.32 7.45 -8.80
C ALA A 133 -1.08 7.26 -9.39
N VAL A 134 -1.58 8.25 -10.10
CA VAL A 134 -2.86 8.14 -10.80
C VAL A 134 -2.64 7.49 -12.15
N GLY A 135 -3.36 6.39 -12.42
CA GLY A 135 -3.33 5.71 -13.71
C GLY A 135 -4.40 6.28 -14.64
N VAL A 136 -4.03 6.64 -15.87
CA VAL A 136 -4.94 7.10 -16.93
C VAL A 136 -4.72 6.29 -18.21
N ARG A 137 -5.65 6.37 -19.16
CA ARG A 137 -5.44 5.73 -20.48
C ARG A 137 -4.19 6.29 -21.15
N PRO A 138 -3.35 5.47 -21.80
CA PRO A 138 -2.12 5.94 -22.47
C PRO A 138 -2.36 7.04 -23.52
N ALA A 139 -3.56 7.08 -24.12
CA ALA A 139 -3.95 8.09 -25.11
C ALA A 139 -4.34 9.45 -24.49
N ASP A 140 -4.65 9.50 -23.20
CA ASP A 140 -5.19 10.69 -22.52
C ASP A 140 -4.08 11.62 -22.02
N LYS A 141 -3.15 11.97 -22.90
CA LYS A 141 -1.97 12.79 -22.55
C LYS A 141 -2.32 14.14 -21.92
N LYS A 142 -3.40 14.78 -22.40
CA LYS A 142 -3.83 16.07 -21.84
C LYS A 142 -4.32 15.95 -20.40
N LEU A 143 -5.02 14.86 -20.06
CA LEU A 143 -5.46 14.59 -18.70
C LEU A 143 -4.26 14.33 -17.81
N LEU A 144 -3.29 13.52 -18.29
CA LEU A 144 -2.06 13.22 -17.58
C LEU A 144 -1.26 14.48 -17.25
N GLU A 145 -1.06 15.36 -18.23
CA GLU A 145 -0.35 16.63 -18.06
C GLU A 145 -1.08 17.54 -17.07
N ALA A 146 -2.42 17.64 -17.16
CA ALA A 146 -3.22 18.48 -16.27
C ALA A 146 -3.15 17.98 -14.82
N LEU A 147 -3.17 16.66 -14.59
CA LEU A 147 -3.02 16.07 -13.25
C LEU A 147 -1.63 16.32 -12.67
N ASN A 148 -0.58 16.14 -13.47
CA ASN A 148 0.79 16.41 -13.03
C ASN A 148 0.98 17.88 -12.64
N GLN A 149 0.43 18.79 -13.44
CA GLN A 149 0.48 20.22 -13.15
C GLN A 149 -0.30 20.55 -11.86
N ALA A 150 -1.49 19.98 -11.70
CA ALA A 150 -2.33 20.21 -10.53
C ALA A 150 -1.65 19.72 -9.23
N PHE A 151 -0.94 18.60 -9.22
CA PHE A 151 -0.18 18.15 -8.04
C PHE A 151 0.86 19.18 -7.63
N LYS A 152 1.63 19.71 -8.59
CA LYS A 152 2.65 20.73 -8.32
C LYS A 152 2.07 22.04 -7.81
N GLU A 153 0.97 22.49 -8.43
CA GLU A 153 0.26 23.74 -8.03
C GLU A 153 -0.30 23.60 -6.61
N LEU A 154 -1.00 22.50 -6.29
CA LEU A 154 -1.55 22.26 -4.97
C LEU A 154 -0.46 22.19 -3.88
N TYR A 155 0.73 21.67 -4.23
CA TYR A 155 1.86 21.69 -3.32
C TYR A 155 2.40 23.09 -3.08
N GLN A 156 2.57 23.89 -4.16
CA GLN A 156 3.03 25.29 -4.08
C GLN A 156 2.07 26.18 -3.29
N GLU A 157 0.76 25.92 -3.40
CA GLU A 157 -0.29 26.63 -2.66
C GLU A 157 -0.43 26.17 -1.18
N GLY A 158 0.30 25.15 -0.77
CA GLY A 158 0.23 24.56 0.58
C GLY A 158 -0.99 23.70 0.85
N ILE A 159 -1.85 23.50 -0.15
CA ILE A 159 -3.08 22.67 0.00
C ILE A 159 -2.73 21.20 0.17
N PHE A 160 -1.77 20.70 -0.60
CA PHE A 160 -1.32 19.32 -0.48
C PHE A 160 -0.82 19.01 0.94
N GLN A 161 0.01 19.87 1.51
CA GLN A 161 0.54 19.73 2.87
C GLN A 161 -0.57 19.75 3.92
N GLN A 162 -1.58 20.63 3.78
CA GLN A 162 -2.72 20.68 4.69
C GLN A 162 -3.52 19.37 4.66
N ILE A 163 -3.75 18.80 3.50
CA ILE A 163 -4.44 17.51 3.33
C ILE A 163 -3.59 16.39 3.92
N SER A 164 -2.29 16.33 3.60
CA SER A 164 -1.35 15.37 4.16
C SER A 164 -1.34 15.40 5.69
N GLN A 165 -1.18 16.59 6.27
CA GLN A 165 -1.17 16.75 7.72
C GLN A 165 -2.49 16.30 8.35
N LYS A 166 -3.62 16.60 7.71
CA LYS A 166 -4.95 16.20 8.23
C LYS A 166 -5.14 14.68 8.29
N TRP A 167 -4.68 13.96 7.25
CA TRP A 167 -4.99 12.53 7.09
C TRP A 167 -3.88 11.59 7.56
N PHE A 168 -2.63 12.05 7.52
CA PHE A 168 -1.44 11.23 7.81
C PHE A 168 -0.59 11.78 8.97
N GLY A 169 -0.86 13.01 9.41
CA GLY A 169 -0.04 13.66 10.46
C GLY A 169 1.33 14.14 9.99
N GLU A 170 1.66 14.00 8.69
CA GLU A 170 2.94 14.37 8.09
C GLU A 170 2.77 14.76 6.62
N ASP A 171 3.83 15.33 6.00
CA ASP A 171 3.88 15.61 4.56
C ASP A 171 4.34 14.38 3.79
N VAL A 172 3.38 13.68 3.17
CA VAL A 172 3.62 12.45 2.38
C VAL A 172 3.96 12.71 0.92
N ALA A 173 4.10 13.99 0.51
CA ALA A 173 4.41 14.33 -0.89
C ALA A 173 5.78 13.78 -1.30
N THR A 174 5.85 13.28 -2.53
CA THR A 174 7.09 12.81 -3.14
C THR A 174 8.00 13.97 -3.57
N PRO A 175 9.29 13.73 -3.82
CA PRO A 175 10.20 14.73 -4.39
C PRO A 175 9.67 15.32 -5.70
N GLU A 176 9.05 14.52 -6.56
CA GLU A 176 8.50 14.94 -7.86
C GLU A 176 7.37 15.96 -7.69
N VAL A 177 6.48 15.75 -6.70
CA VAL A 177 5.42 16.72 -6.37
C VAL A 177 6.01 18.00 -5.80
N LYS A 178 7.05 17.88 -4.96
CA LYS A 178 7.78 19.01 -4.37
C LYS A 178 8.59 19.82 -5.39
N GLY A 179 8.78 19.28 -6.60
CA GLY A 179 9.66 19.88 -7.60
C GLY A 179 11.15 19.76 -7.26
N GLN A 180 11.50 18.74 -6.48
CA GLN A 180 12.85 18.38 -6.10
C GLN A 180 13.24 17.16 -6.96
N GLU A 181 13.78 17.41 -8.16
CA GLU A 181 14.35 16.37 -9.03
C GLU A 181 15.84 16.18 -8.77
#